data_b5b231b9b44911f5ab4266f910cd0dae
#
_entry.id   b5b231b9b44911f5ab4266f910cd0dae
#
_cell.length_a   1.000
_cell.length_b   1.000
_cell.length_c   1.000
_cell.angle_alpha   90.00
_cell.angle_beta   90.00
_cell.angle_gamma   90.00
#
_symmetry.space_group_name_H-M   'P 1'
#
loop_
_entity.id
_entity.type
_entity.pdbx_description
1 polymer ?
#
loop_
_entity_poly.entity_id
_entity_poly.type
_entity_poly.pdbx_seq_one_letter_code
_entity_poly.pdbx_strand_id
1 'polypeptide(L)'
;MLFQRTAGHAGANGTTCMRHRNAHRKLSRNTSHRRALLRNLVTDFLDHGRLMTTLPKAKELRPLAEKMITLGKRDTLQSRRQAAAYIMTPAVTKKLFSEIAPKFADRAGGYTRIIPAGIRVGDGAKVAILELVGYEFKKKEKKEKPVKEEVAETKS
;
A
#
# COMPACT_ATOMS: atom_id res chain seq x y z
N MET A 1 32.61 -2.40 -67.32
CA MET A 1 32.82 -2.32 -65.86
C MET A 1 31.52 -1.82 -65.25
N LEU A 2 30.78 -2.72 -64.64
CA LEU A 2 29.44 -2.48 -64.06
C LEU A 2 29.59 -2.05 -62.62
N PHE A 3 29.22 -0.82 -62.31
CA PHE A 3 29.17 -0.30 -60.93
C PHE A 3 27.82 -0.72 -60.29
N GLN A 4 27.87 -1.68 -59.38
CA GLN A 4 26.72 -2.06 -58.56
C GLN A 4 26.52 -1.01 -57.49
N ARG A 5 25.38 -0.31 -57.53
CA ARG A 5 24.87 0.54 -56.45
C ARG A 5 24.33 -0.36 -55.33
N THR A 6 25.03 -0.38 -54.21
CA THR A 6 24.52 -0.97 -52.99
C THR A 6 23.37 -0.10 -52.47
N ALA A 7 22.19 -0.71 -52.39
CA ALA A 7 20.99 -0.10 -51.80
C ALA A 7 21.25 0.17 -50.31
N GLY A 8 21.26 1.44 -49.95
CA GLY A 8 21.33 1.88 -48.58
C GLY A 8 20.12 1.37 -47.80
N HIS A 9 20.39 0.65 -46.75
CA HIS A 9 19.38 0.26 -45.75
C HIS A 9 18.78 1.54 -45.12
N ALA A 10 17.56 1.83 -45.46
CA ALA A 10 16.77 2.87 -44.79
C ALA A 10 16.61 2.44 -43.31
N GLY A 11 17.37 3.12 -42.45
CA GLY A 11 17.24 2.95 -41.01
C GLY A 11 15.78 3.17 -40.59
N ALA A 12 15.16 2.12 -40.04
CA ALA A 12 13.86 2.25 -39.39
C ALA A 12 13.98 3.31 -38.28
N ASN A 13 13.44 4.48 -38.53
CA ASN A 13 13.26 5.51 -37.51
C ASN A 13 12.33 4.93 -36.45
N GLY A 14 12.91 4.17 -35.51
CA GLY A 14 12.23 3.73 -34.31
C GLY A 14 11.78 4.97 -33.56
N THR A 15 10.52 5.33 -33.71
CA THR A 15 9.88 6.35 -32.90
C THR A 15 10.02 5.92 -31.45
N THR A 16 11.05 6.43 -30.78
CA THR A 16 11.27 6.18 -29.36
C THR A 16 10.07 6.79 -28.63
N CYS A 17 9.08 5.95 -28.36
CA CYS A 17 7.90 6.34 -27.60
C CYS A 17 8.36 6.74 -26.19
N MET A 18 8.60 8.03 -26.00
CA MET A 18 9.02 8.60 -24.73
C MET A 18 7.92 8.40 -23.70
N ARG A 19 8.12 7.45 -22.79
CA ARG A 19 7.18 7.15 -21.68
C ARG A 19 7.45 8.05 -20.47
N HIS A 20 7.63 9.34 -20.71
CA HIS A 20 7.78 10.30 -19.63
C HIS A 20 6.48 10.42 -18.82
N ARG A 21 6.60 10.60 -17.50
CA ARG A 21 5.48 10.74 -16.53
C ARG A 21 4.58 9.51 -16.39
N ASN A 22 4.93 8.38 -16.97
CA ASN A 22 4.24 7.10 -16.77
C ASN A 22 4.75 6.38 -15.51
N ALA A 23 4.80 7.09 -14.39
CA ALA A 23 5.04 6.49 -13.08
C ALA A 23 3.76 5.82 -12.58
N HIS A 24 3.95 4.78 -11.77
CA HIS A 24 2.88 4.06 -11.09
C HIS A 24 2.10 3.03 -11.92
N ARG A 25 1.66 1.98 -11.21
CA ARG A 25 0.87 0.89 -11.79
C ARG A 25 -0.60 1.28 -11.86
N LYS A 26 -1.26 0.97 -12.97
CA LYS A 26 -2.71 1.15 -13.12
C LYS A 26 -3.53 0.20 -12.22
N LEU A 27 -2.98 -0.96 -11.84
CA LEU A 27 -3.66 -2.00 -11.05
C LEU A 27 -4.96 -2.51 -11.72
N SER A 28 -4.98 -2.53 -13.06
CA SER A 28 -6.13 -2.91 -13.89
C SER A 28 -7.42 -2.13 -13.55
N ARG A 29 -7.30 -0.85 -13.20
CA ARG A 29 -8.40 0.03 -12.80
C ARG A 29 -8.40 1.34 -13.56
N ASN A 30 -9.59 1.95 -13.70
CA ASN A 30 -9.69 3.32 -14.15
C ASN A 30 -9.15 4.29 -13.07
N THR A 31 -8.95 5.55 -13.43
CA THR A 31 -8.28 6.53 -12.57
C THR A 31 -9.04 6.78 -11.26
N SER A 32 -10.37 6.91 -11.32
CA SER A 32 -11.21 7.16 -10.14
C SER A 32 -11.20 5.98 -9.18
N HIS A 33 -11.41 4.78 -9.68
CA HIS A 33 -11.38 3.55 -8.89
C HIS A 33 -9.99 3.27 -8.29
N ARG A 34 -8.89 3.55 -9.03
CA ARG A 34 -7.53 3.43 -8.49
C ARG A 34 -7.30 4.41 -7.34
N ARG A 35 -7.74 5.67 -7.47
CA ARG A 35 -7.62 6.68 -6.39
C ARG A 35 -8.40 6.25 -5.15
N ALA A 36 -9.64 5.79 -5.30
CA ALA A 36 -10.45 5.31 -4.19
C ALA A 36 -9.80 4.10 -3.49
N LEU A 37 -9.33 3.10 -4.27
CA LEU A 37 -8.61 1.94 -3.73
C LEU A 37 -7.41 2.36 -2.87
N LEU A 38 -6.56 3.25 -3.37
CA LEU A 38 -5.35 3.65 -2.67
C LEU A 38 -5.67 4.48 -1.41
N ARG A 39 -6.71 5.33 -1.44
CA ARG A 39 -7.17 6.09 -0.27
C ARG A 39 -7.66 5.14 0.83
N ASN A 40 -8.49 4.15 0.49
CA ASN A 40 -8.97 3.15 1.45
C ASN A 40 -7.80 2.38 2.06
N LEU A 41 -6.89 1.83 1.21
CA LEU A 41 -5.74 1.08 1.69
C LEU A 41 -4.81 1.91 2.60
N VAL A 42 -4.60 3.21 2.31
CA VAL A 42 -3.81 4.09 3.19
C VAL A 42 -4.52 4.30 4.52
N THR A 43 -5.84 4.54 4.49
CA THR A 43 -6.63 4.72 5.71
C THR A 43 -6.58 3.47 6.59
N ASP A 44 -6.83 2.29 6.03
CA ASP A 44 -6.78 1.01 6.73
C ASP A 44 -5.36 0.70 7.27
N PHE A 45 -4.34 1.00 6.47
CA PHE A 45 -2.94 0.81 6.88
C PHE A 45 -2.56 1.68 8.07
N LEU A 46 -2.94 2.96 8.06
CA LEU A 46 -2.65 3.88 9.17
C LEU A 46 -3.47 3.54 10.42
N ASP A 47 -4.68 3.00 10.25
CA ASP A 47 -5.48 2.57 11.39
C ASP A 47 -4.89 1.35 12.08
N HIS A 48 -4.55 0.32 11.33
CA HIS A 48 -4.08 -0.95 11.89
C HIS A 48 -2.55 -1.02 12.06
N GLY A 49 -1.77 -0.13 11.39
CA GLY A 49 -0.29 -0.16 11.36
C GLY A 49 0.29 -1.31 10.54
N ARG A 50 -0.54 -2.28 10.12
CA ARG A 50 -0.19 -3.46 9.34
C ARG A 50 -1.31 -3.83 8.39
N LEU A 51 -0.96 -4.12 7.13
CA LEU A 51 -1.93 -4.49 6.10
C LEU A 51 -1.41 -5.63 5.23
N MET A 52 -2.19 -6.68 5.07
CA MET A 52 -1.91 -7.77 4.14
C MET A 52 -2.63 -7.54 2.81
N THR A 53 -1.87 -7.52 1.72
CA THR A 53 -2.42 -7.29 0.38
C THR A 53 -1.52 -7.91 -0.69
N THR A 54 -1.90 -7.79 -1.97
CA THR A 54 -1.03 -8.28 -3.05
C THR A 54 0.21 -7.40 -3.21
N LEU A 55 1.35 -8.00 -3.57
CA LEU A 55 2.64 -7.33 -3.71
C LEU A 55 2.59 -6.07 -4.60
N PRO A 56 1.91 -6.05 -5.78
CA PRO A 56 1.79 -4.84 -6.58
C PRO A 56 1.06 -3.70 -5.88
N LYS A 57 0.00 -4.00 -5.10
CA LYS A 57 -0.73 -3.00 -4.32
C LYS A 57 0.11 -2.46 -3.17
N ALA A 58 0.85 -3.34 -2.45
CA ALA A 58 1.75 -2.93 -1.38
C ALA A 58 2.85 -1.97 -1.89
N LYS A 59 3.42 -2.25 -3.06
CA LYS A 59 4.44 -1.38 -3.69
C LYS A 59 3.90 0.01 -4.05
N GLU A 60 2.64 0.12 -4.51
CA GLU A 60 2.00 1.41 -4.82
C GLU A 60 1.51 2.15 -3.56
N LEU A 61 1.14 1.41 -2.53
CA LEU A 61 0.69 1.96 -1.25
C LEU A 61 1.83 2.61 -0.47
N ARG A 62 3.01 2.00 -0.48
CA ARG A 62 4.19 2.44 0.29
C ARG A 62 4.51 3.93 0.15
N PRO A 63 4.72 4.51 -1.05
CA PRO A 63 5.07 5.91 -1.19
C PRO A 63 3.97 6.85 -0.69
N LEU A 64 2.70 6.46 -0.83
CA LEU A 64 1.56 7.24 -0.35
C LEU A 64 1.46 7.26 1.17
N ALA A 65 1.64 6.10 1.81
CA ALA A 65 1.68 5.98 3.26
C ALA A 65 2.85 6.78 3.86
N GLU A 66 4.05 6.65 3.28
CA GLU A 66 5.23 7.40 3.72
C GLU A 66 5.04 8.91 3.56
N LYS A 67 4.38 9.36 2.49
CA LYS A 67 4.02 10.78 2.31
C LYS A 67 3.08 11.27 3.42
N MET A 68 2.09 10.46 3.84
CA MET A 68 1.18 10.84 4.93
C MET A 68 1.95 10.94 6.26
N ILE A 69 2.87 10.02 6.55
CA ILE A 69 3.71 10.08 7.74
C ILE A 69 4.63 11.32 7.73
N THR A 70 5.20 11.66 6.58
CA THR A 70 6.01 12.88 6.44
C THR A 70 5.19 14.14 6.68
N LEU A 71 3.94 14.19 6.23
CA LEU A 71 3.02 15.31 6.56
C LEU A 71 2.73 15.34 8.06
N GLY A 72 2.56 14.17 8.69
CA GLY A 72 2.39 14.04 10.14
C GLY A 72 3.56 14.64 10.93
N LYS A 73 4.78 14.35 10.51
CA LYS A 73 6.01 14.89 11.15
C LYS A 73 6.12 16.43 11.06
N ARG A 74 5.62 17.04 10.01
CA ARG A 74 5.67 18.52 9.85
C ARG A 74 4.70 19.23 10.79
N ASP A 75 3.63 18.60 11.18
CA ASP A 75 2.56 19.04 12.09
C ASP A 75 2.09 20.51 11.93
N THR A 76 2.11 21.04 10.72
CA THR A 76 1.56 22.37 10.42
C THR A 76 0.07 22.27 10.12
N LEU A 77 -0.68 23.36 10.28
CA LEU A 77 -2.10 23.43 9.90
C LEU A 77 -2.31 22.99 8.45
N GLN A 78 -1.42 23.41 7.55
CA GLN A 78 -1.45 23.02 6.13
C GLN A 78 -1.25 21.51 5.96
N SER A 79 -0.30 20.90 6.68
CA SER A 79 -0.08 19.45 6.64
C SER A 79 -1.30 18.67 7.13
N ARG A 80 -1.94 19.15 8.20
CA ARG A 80 -3.18 18.55 8.74
C ARG A 80 -4.33 18.60 7.73
N ARG A 81 -4.52 19.74 7.04
CA ARG A 81 -5.52 19.88 5.98
C ARG A 81 -5.24 18.95 4.80
N GLN A 82 -3.98 18.84 4.37
CA GLN A 82 -3.59 17.93 3.28
C GLN A 82 -3.80 16.45 3.65
N ALA A 83 -3.45 16.04 4.86
CA ALA A 83 -3.69 14.68 5.34
C ALA A 83 -5.19 14.37 5.42
N ALA A 84 -5.99 15.26 6.00
CA ALA A 84 -7.44 15.12 6.11
C ALA A 84 -8.16 15.07 4.74
N ALA A 85 -7.63 15.76 3.73
CA ALA A 85 -8.17 15.71 2.37
C ALA A 85 -7.93 14.33 1.71
N TYR A 86 -6.92 13.58 2.15
CA TYR A 86 -6.56 12.27 1.59
C TYR A 86 -7.12 11.10 2.41
N ILE A 87 -6.96 11.10 3.72
CA ILE A 87 -7.44 10.07 4.65
C ILE A 87 -8.96 10.21 4.79
N MET A 88 -9.67 9.09 4.71
CA MET A 88 -11.14 9.13 4.69
C MET A 88 -11.75 9.26 6.09
N THR A 89 -11.08 8.78 7.11
CA THR A 89 -11.59 8.73 8.49
C THR A 89 -10.90 9.77 9.37
N PRO A 90 -11.64 10.72 10.00
CA PRO A 90 -11.05 11.73 10.87
C PRO A 90 -10.30 11.14 12.09
N ALA A 91 -10.80 10.04 12.64
CA ALA A 91 -10.14 9.33 13.75
C ALA A 91 -8.72 8.86 13.37
N VAL A 92 -8.55 8.30 12.15
CA VAL A 92 -7.26 7.87 11.63
C VAL A 92 -6.33 9.06 11.38
N THR A 93 -6.88 10.18 10.91
CA THR A 93 -6.11 11.43 10.78
C THR A 93 -5.58 11.87 12.16
N LYS A 94 -6.43 11.89 13.19
CA LYS A 94 -6.01 12.22 14.56
C LYS A 94 -4.90 11.26 15.04
N LYS A 95 -5.07 9.95 14.86
CA LYS A 95 -4.09 8.91 15.20
C LYS A 95 -2.74 9.11 14.50
N LEU A 96 -2.76 9.53 13.23
CA LEU A 96 -1.54 9.83 12.47
C LEU A 96 -0.68 10.89 13.18
N PHE A 97 -1.28 11.99 13.64
CA PHE A 97 -0.55 13.10 14.26
C PHE A 97 -0.23 12.85 15.74
N SER A 98 -1.12 12.16 16.48
CA SER A 98 -0.93 11.93 17.92
C SER A 98 -0.05 10.72 18.25
N GLU A 99 -0.09 9.65 17.46
CA GLU A 99 0.55 8.38 17.81
C GLU A 99 1.64 7.96 16.81
N ILE A 100 1.37 8.09 15.50
CA ILE A 100 2.28 7.55 14.47
C ILE A 100 3.44 8.52 14.21
N ALA A 101 3.15 9.78 13.95
CA ALA A 101 4.17 10.77 13.58
C ALA A 101 5.26 10.96 14.65
N PRO A 102 4.95 11.04 15.96
CA PRO A 102 5.96 11.17 16.99
C PRO A 102 6.95 9.99 17.05
N LYS A 103 6.49 8.77 16.78
CA LYS A 103 7.34 7.56 16.77
C LYS A 103 8.40 7.57 15.65
N PHE A 104 8.19 8.38 14.64
CA PHE A 104 9.10 8.50 13.49
C PHE A 104 9.85 9.84 13.44
N ALA A 105 9.82 10.63 14.51
CA ALA A 105 10.44 11.96 14.55
C ALA A 105 11.90 11.94 14.08
N ASP A 106 12.70 11.01 14.61
CA ASP A 106 14.15 10.91 14.34
C ASP A 106 14.49 10.20 13.02
N ARG A 107 13.51 9.55 12.38
CA ARG A 107 13.76 8.79 11.16
C ARG A 107 13.55 9.68 9.93
N ALA A 108 14.57 9.82 9.08
CA ALA A 108 14.49 10.65 7.87
C ALA A 108 13.56 10.09 6.77
N GLY A 109 13.30 8.77 6.75
CA GLY A 109 12.47 8.09 5.75
C GLY A 109 12.42 6.59 5.97
N GLY A 110 11.76 5.85 5.06
CA GLY A 110 11.64 4.39 5.15
C GLY A 110 10.84 3.96 6.39
N TYR A 111 9.69 4.59 6.59
CA TYR A 111 8.82 4.31 7.74
C TYR A 111 8.11 2.98 7.64
N THR A 112 8.09 2.39 6.45
CA THR A 112 7.34 1.18 6.16
C THR A 112 8.23 0.07 5.62
N ARG A 113 7.85 -1.18 5.90
CA ARG A 113 8.51 -2.39 5.41
C ARG A 113 7.51 -3.28 4.69
N ILE A 114 7.91 -3.87 3.56
CA ILE A 114 7.12 -4.86 2.82
C ILE A 114 7.74 -6.23 3.06
N ILE A 115 6.96 -7.14 3.63
CA ILE A 115 7.37 -8.52 3.92
C ILE A 115 6.58 -9.44 2.96
N PRO A 116 7.25 -10.28 2.16
CA PRO A 116 6.57 -11.30 1.37
C PRO A 116 5.85 -12.29 2.30
N ALA A 117 4.57 -12.59 2.00
CA ALA A 117 3.75 -13.50 2.82
C ALA A 117 3.39 -14.80 2.08
N GLY A 118 3.98 -15.02 0.88
CA GLY A 118 3.74 -16.22 0.09
C GLY A 118 2.78 -16.00 -1.08
N ILE A 119 2.12 -17.08 -1.47
CA ILE A 119 1.22 -17.14 -2.61
C ILE A 119 -0.20 -17.41 -2.10
N ARG A 120 -1.19 -16.69 -2.62
CA ARG A 120 -2.60 -16.86 -2.25
C ARG A 120 -3.16 -18.11 -2.92
N VAL A 121 -3.78 -19.00 -2.10
CA VAL A 121 -4.49 -20.17 -2.60
C VAL A 121 -5.69 -19.72 -3.45
N GLY A 122 -5.86 -20.32 -4.60
CA GLY A 122 -6.95 -20.06 -5.54
C GLY A 122 -6.48 -19.32 -6.81
N ASP A 123 -5.80 -18.19 -6.71
CA ASP A 123 -5.38 -17.38 -7.88
C ASP A 123 -3.86 -17.25 -8.04
N GLY A 124 -3.06 -17.87 -7.17
CA GLY A 124 -1.60 -17.81 -7.27
C GLY A 124 -0.98 -16.41 -7.08
N ALA A 125 -1.75 -15.42 -6.62
CA ALA A 125 -1.25 -14.06 -6.46
C ALA A 125 -0.19 -13.95 -5.36
N LYS A 126 0.93 -13.29 -5.63
CA LYS A 126 1.95 -12.97 -4.63
C LYS A 126 1.39 -12.00 -3.60
N VAL A 127 1.33 -12.43 -2.35
CA VAL A 127 0.84 -11.65 -1.20
C VAL A 127 2.02 -11.05 -0.44
N ALA A 128 1.83 -9.87 0.11
CA ALA A 128 2.79 -9.20 0.95
C ALA A 128 2.10 -8.46 2.10
N ILE A 129 2.82 -8.33 3.18
CA ILE A 129 2.43 -7.55 4.34
C ILE A 129 3.19 -6.24 4.28
N LEU A 130 2.47 -5.12 4.32
CA LEU A 130 3.03 -3.81 4.56
C LEU A 130 2.87 -3.51 6.06
N GLU A 131 3.94 -3.11 6.73
CA GLU A 131 3.91 -2.76 8.16
C GLU A 131 4.74 -1.51 8.47
N LEU A 132 4.40 -0.85 9.57
CA LEU A 132 5.18 0.24 10.13
C LEU A 132 6.40 -0.33 10.88
N VAL A 133 7.58 0.23 10.63
CA VAL A 133 8.81 -0.21 11.27
C VAL A 133 8.81 0.24 12.74
N GLY A 134 9.06 -0.72 13.66
CA GLY A 134 9.08 -0.43 15.10
C GLY A 134 7.71 -0.17 15.72
N TYR A 135 6.62 -0.52 15.04
CA TYR A 135 5.28 -0.42 15.61
C TYR A 135 4.87 -1.74 16.26
N GLU A 136 4.62 -1.71 17.56
CA GLU A 136 4.10 -2.86 18.28
C GLU A 136 2.62 -3.05 17.98
N PHE A 137 2.29 -4.20 17.40
CA PHE A 137 0.91 -4.54 17.07
C PHE A 137 0.23 -5.14 18.31
N LYS A 138 -0.88 -4.56 18.74
CA LYS A 138 -1.78 -5.23 19.68
C LYS A 138 -2.29 -6.50 19.02
N LYS A 139 -1.82 -7.68 19.46
CA LYS A 139 -2.45 -8.95 19.08
C LYS A 139 -3.90 -8.89 19.53
N LYS A 140 -4.83 -8.98 18.58
CA LYS A 140 -6.23 -9.25 18.94
C LYS A 140 -6.23 -10.62 19.61
N GLU A 141 -6.49 -10.65 20.91
CA GLU A 141 -6.79 -11.91 21.60
C GLU A 141 -7.92 -12.58 20.83
N LYS A 142 -7.67 -13.80 20.36
CA LYS A 142 -8.73 -14.65 19.85
C LYS A 142 -9.71 -14.84 21.00
N LYS A 143 -10.88 -14.23 20.92
CA LYS A 143 -11.99 -14.61 21.77
C LYS A 143 -12.25 -16.09 21.48
N GLU A 144 -11.85 -16.95 22.37
CA GLU A 144 -12.22 -18.36 22.35
C GLU A 144 -13.73 -18.42 22.35
N LYS A 145 -14.29 -19.02 21.32
CA LYS A 145 -15.73 -19.30 21.30
C LYS A 145 -16.00 -20.28 22.43
N PRO A 146 -16.94 -20.01 23.33
CA PRO A 146 -17.28 -20.97 24.35
C PRO A 146 -17.71 -22.27 23.67
N VAL A 147 -17.02 -23.35 24.00
CA VAL A 147 -17.42 -24.72 23.61
C VAL A 147 -18.77 -24.95 24.26
N LYS A 148 -19.82 -25.07 23.47
CA LYS A 148 -21.12 -25.56 23.94
C LYS A 148 -20.93 -27.02 24.29
N GLU A 149 -20.85 -27.33 25.58
CA GLU A 149 -21.06 -28.68 26.10
C GLU A 149 -22.50 -29.07 25.78
N GLU A 150 -22.68 -29.94 24.80
CA GLU A 150 -23.93 -30.69 24.64
C GLU A 150 -23.99 -31.70 25.78
N VAL A 151 -24.78 -31.37 26.78
CA VAL A 151 -25.22 -32.33 27.80
C VAL A 151 -26.18 -33.29 27.11
N ALA A 152 -25.68 -34.48 26.81
CA ALA A 152 -26.50 -35.63 26.41
C ALA A 152 -27.27 -36.11 27.65
N GLU A 153 -28.53 -35.71 27.79
CA GLU A 153 -29.48 -36.35 28.68
C GLU A 153 -29.86 -37.73 28.09
N THR A 154 -29.24 -38.75 28.60
CA THR A 154 -29.72 -40.12 28.46
C THR A 154 -30.96 -40.28 29.33
N LYS A 155 -32.15 -40.38 28.71
CA LYS A 155 -33.36 -40.89 29.35
C LYS A 155 -33.32 -42.39 29.40
N SER A 156 -33.35 -42.93 30.61
CA SER A 156 -33.76 -44.31 30.96
C SER A 156 -35.24 -44.51 30.75
#